data_e2e5e2e13483940ed42bb9ed07dc5876
#
_entry.id   e2e5e2e13483940ed42bb9ed07dc5876
#
_cell.length_a   1.000
_cell.length_b   1.000
_cell.length_c   1.000
_cell.angle_alpha   90.00
_cell.angle_beta   90.00
_cell.angle_gamma   90.00
#
_symmetry.space_group_name_H-M   'P 1'
#
loop_
_entity.id
_entity.type
_entity.pdbx_description
1 polymer ?
#
loop_
_entity_poly.entity_id
_entity_poly.type
_entity_poly.pdbx_seq_one_letter_code
_entity_poly.pdbx_strand_id
1 'polypeptide(L)'
;MKQHRQAPLRQEDFWIGKDGLDIGIYKTAWGQAKTVSMLLEEMKSEKQGKRSPYVGMTKAEVIKLKQEMRKAGQTPPDTALEESFKQAGIYVSGKYTDYVSKFFEISDTDVLFPEFISDRVYAGLLKTSLVSEFVMSETNIDSLTFQKLYLEDDEEDRQLRDVGKMEDLPETRIEVGDQIIRLNRYGRYVKMPMEDLKYQRANVFGKFMERVGTQIGIDQTDLMFYRLINGDGNTGTTPGTTVTAAASGAGELSLTDAISWALGLPTPYMMDKFVFRKANVVKWFGRLYDATTTSI
;
A
#
# COMPACT_ATOMS: atom_id res chain seq x y z
N MET A 1 -35.37 -28.24 -1.63
CA MET A 1 -33.94 -28.42 -1.99
C MET A 1 -33.17 -28.67 -0.69
N LYS A 2 -32.79 -29.91 -0.44
CA LYS A 2 -31.98 -30.28 0.75
C LYS A 2 -30.59 -29.74 0.54
N GLN A 3 -30.18 -28.77 1.35
CA GLN A 3 -28.81 -28.31 1.40
C GLN A 3 -27.93 -29.47 1.91
N HIS A 4 -27.04 -29.95 1.04
CA HIS A 4 -25.90 -30.74 1.50
C HIS A 4 -25.04 -29.83 2.39
N ARG A 5 -25.30 -29.83 3.70
CA ARG A 5 -24.31 -29.47 4.69
C ARG A 5 -23.22 -30.54 4.56
N GLN A 6 -22.09 -30.19 3.97
CA GLN A 6 -20.89 -31.00 4.11
C GLN A 6 -20.68 -31.23 5.61
N ALA A 7 -20.48 -32.49 5.98
CA ALA A 7 -20.16 -32.84 7.36
C ALA A 7 -18.93 -32.01 7.77
N PRO A 8 -18.87 -31.52 9.03
CA PRO A 8 -17.68 -30.84 9.51
C PRO A 8 -16.49 -31.77 9.30
N LEU A 9 -15.47 -31.27 8.61
CA LEU A 9 -14.23 -32.00 8.37
C LEU A 9 -13.65 -32.42 9.72
N ARG A 10 -13.15 -33.64 9.81
CA ARG A 10 -12.52 -34.11 11.03
C ARG A 10 -11.24 -33.35 11.25
N GLN A 11 -10.86 -33.14 12.51
CA GLN A 11 -9.65 -32.42 12.92
C GLN A 11 -8.36 -32.98 12.25
N GLU A 12 -8.42 -34.21 11.78
CA GLU A 12 -7.36 -34.93 11.05
C GLU A 12 -7.16 -34.41 9.62
N ASP A 13 -8.19 -33.79 9.03
CA ASP A 13 -8.17 -33.24 7.66
C ASP A 13 -7.66 -31.81 7.60
N PHE A 14 -7.40 -31.20 8.77
CA PHE A 14 -6.82 -29.88 8.84
C PHE A 14 -5.35 -29.92 8.41
N TRP A 15 -4.98 -29.06 7.47
CA TRP A 15 -3.56 -28.85 7.16
C TRP A 15 -2.81 -28.17 8.33
N ILE A 16 -3.52 -27.49 9.21
CA ILE A 16 -3.08 -27.06 10.53
C ILE A 16 -3.01 -28.30 11.41
N GLY A 17 -1.84 -28.67 11.90
CA GLY A 17 -1.59 -29.94 12.60
C GLY A 17 -2.48 -30.20 13.82
N LYS A 18 -2.34 -31.39 14.42
CA LYS A 18 -3.08 -31.83 15.61
C LYS A 18 -2.96 -30.92 16.83
N ASP A 19 -1.89 -30.15 16.89
CA ASP A 19 -1.59 -29.24 18.01
C ASP A 19 -2.27 -27.86 17.88
N GLY A 20 -3.04 -27.64 16.81
CA GLY A 20 -3.75 -26.41 16.55
C GLY A 20 -2.83 -25.23 16.19
N LEU A 21 -3.45 -24.08 15.91
CA LEU A 21 -2.74 -22.81 15.77
C LEU A 21 -2.65 -22.13 17.14
N ASP A 22 -1.44 -21.93 17.63
CA ASP A 22 -1.18 -21.13 18.82
C ASP A 22 -0.87 -19.68 18.44
N ILE A 23 -1.14 -18.76 19.38
CA ILE A 23 -0.76 -17.35 19.28
C ILE A 23 0.74 -17.14 19.01
N GLY A 24 1.55 -18.18 19.29
CA GLY A 24 2.97 -18.24 18.96
C GLY A 24 3.27 -18.08 17.47
N ILE A 25 2.29 -18.34 16.58
CA ILE A 25 2.45 -18.12 15.11
C ILE A 25 2.85 -16.69 14.78
N TYR A 26 2.33 -15.70 15.52
CA TYR A 26 2.70 -14.30 15.34
C TYR A 26 4.15 -14.02 15.72
N LYS A 27 4.65 -14.66 16.78
CA LYS A 27 6.06 -14.55 17.19
C LYS A 27 6.99 -15.23 16.17
N THR A 28 6.58 -16.38 15.64
CA THR A 28 7.33 -17.10 14.62
C THR A 28 7.40 -16.29 13.33
N ALA A 29 6.30 -15.73 12.89
CA ALA A 29 6.25 -14.86 11.71
C ALA A 29 7.15 -13.63 11.89
N TRP A 30 7.07 -12.97 13.05
CA TRP A 30 7.93 -11.84 13.39
C TRP A 30 9.42 -12.21 13.36
N GLY A 31 9.79 -13.33 14.01
CA GLY A 31 11.18 -13.81 14.06
C GLY A 31 11.75 -14.16 12.68
N GLN A 32 10.90 -14.49 11.71
CA GLN A 32 11.29 -14.76 10.32
C GLN A 32 11.15 -13.55 9.39
N ALA A 33 10.81 -12.37 9.92
CA ALA A 33 10.48 -11.16 9.14
C ALA A 33 9.39 -11.41 8.07
N LYS A 34 8.42 -12.27 8.36
CA LYS A 34 7.30 -12.64 7.49
C LYS A 34 5.97 -12.20 8.10
N THR A 35 4.96 -12.03 7.26
CA THR A 35 3.58 -11.89 7.74
C THR A 35 2.99 -13.26 8.06
N VAL A 36 1.97 -13.30 8.93
CA VAL A 36 1.29 -14.57 9.27
C VAL A 36 0.70 -15.22 8.02
N SER A 37 0.14 -14.43 7.09
CA SER A 37 -0.37 -14.94 5.82
C SER A 37 0.71 -15.66 5.00
N MET A 38 1.92 -15.09 4.91
CA MET A 38 3.05 -15.71 4.20
C MET A 38 3.45 -17.05 4.84
N LEU A 39 3.53 -17.06 6.18
CA LEU A 39 3.86 -18.27 6.92
C LEU A 39 2.80 -19.37 6.71
N LEU A 40 1.52 -19.02 6.73
CA LEU A 40 0.41 -19.95 6.47
C LEU A 40 0.48 -20.56 5.06
N GLU A 41 0.83 -19.74 4.03
CA GLU A 41 0.99 -20.25 2.67
C GLU A 41 2.16 -21.21 2.53
N GLU A 42 3.27 -20.96 3.22
CA GLU A 42 4.41 -21.89 3.27
C GLU A 42 4.03 -23.22 3.95
N MET A 43 3.41 -23.15 5.13
CA MET A 43 2.95 -24.33 5.87
C MET A 43 1.97 -25.18 5.05
N LYS A 44 1.03 -24.51 4.33
CA LYS A 44 0.10 -25.18 3.42
C LYS A 44 0.84 -25.88 2.30
N SER A 45 1.79 -25.19 1.66
CA SER A 45 2.59 -25.72 0.55
C SER A 45 3.40 -26.95 0.97
N GLU A 46 4.03 -26.90 2.15
CA GLU A 46 4.81 -28.02 2.70
C GLU A 46 3.93 -29.25 2.95
N LYS A 47 2.75 -29.07 3.57
CA LYS A 47 1.87 -30.18 3.90
C LYS A 47 1.15 -30.79 2.70
N GLN A 48 0.72 -29.97 1.75
CA GLN A 48 0.00 -30.44 0.57
C GLN A 48 0.94 -30.98 -0.53
N GLY A 49 2.26 -30.76 -0.43
CA GLY A 49 3.23 -31.12 -1.46
C GLY A 49 3.02 -30.38 -2.80
N LYS A 50 2.15 -29.37 -2.81
CA LYS A 50 1.87 -28.51 -3.96
C LYS A 50 2.21 -27.07 -3.60
N ARG A 51 3.04 -26.43 -4.40
CA ARG A 51 3.39 -25.05 -4.18
C ARG A 51 2.17 -24.16 -4.43
N SER A 52 1.73 -23.45 -3.40
CA SER A 52 0.70 -22.42 -3.54
C SER A 52 1.22 -21.28 -4.43
N PRO A 53 0.39 -20.69 -5.31
CA PRO A 53 0.80 -19.57 -6.12
C PRO A 53 1.16 -18.31 -5.31
N TYR A 54 0.79 -18.29 -4.03
CA TYR A 54 0.96 -17.13 -3.14
C TYR A 54 2.18 -17.24 -2.21
N VAL A 55 2.94 -18.32 -2.28
CA VAL A 55 4.13 -18.52 -1.44
C VAL A 55 5.17 -17.44 -1.70
N GLY A 56 5.60 -16.78 -0.64
CA GLY A 56 6.58 -15.69 -0.69
C GLY A 56 6.03 -14.33 -1.11
N MET A 57 4.73 -14.23 -1.38
CA MET A 57 4.09 -12.97 -1.75
C MET A 57 3.61 -12.19 -0.53
N THR A 58 3.74 -10.89 -0.58
CA THR A 58 3.13 -9.97 0.39
C THR A 58 1.60 -9.93 0.22
N LYS A 59 0.87 -9.48 1.25
CA LYS A 59 -0.59 -9.31 1.17
C LYS A 59 -1.01 -8.44 -0.01
N ALA A 60 -0.26 -7.38 -0.28
CA ALA A 60 -0.53 -6.48 -1.39
C ALA A 60 -0.43 -7.18 -2.75
N GLU A 61 0.62 -7.97 -2.95
CA GLU A 61 0.84 -8.74 -4.18
C GLU A 61 -0.25 -9.81 -4.38
N VAL A 62 -0.62 -10.52 -3.31
CA VAL A 62 -1.71 -11.51 -3.36
C VAL A 62 -3.04 -10.85 -3.78
N ILE A 63 -3.37 -9.70 -3.21
CA ILE A 63 -4.61 -8.98 -3.54
C ILE A 63 -4.57 -8.50 -5.00
N LYS A 64 -3.45 -7.94 -5.46
CA LYS A 64 -3.27 -7.50 -6.85
C LYS A 64 -3.42 -8.69 -7.82
N LEU A 65 -2.73 -9.79 -7.55
CA LEU A 65 -2.80 -11.01 -8.37
C LEU A 65 -4.23 -11.56 -8.44
N LYS A 66 -4.94 -11.62 -7.32
CA LYS A 66 -6.36 -12.03 -7.30
C LYS A 66 -7.26 -11.11 -8.14
N GLN A 67 -6.99 -9.81 -8.13
CA GLN A 67 -7.73 -8.84 -8.95
C GLN A 67 -7.44 -9.03 -10.44
N GLU A 68 -6.20 -9.24 -10.82
CA GLU A 68 -5.79 -9.50 -12.21
C GLU A 68 -6.40 -10.80 -12.75
N MET A 69 -6.36 -11.89 -11.97
CA MET A 69 -7.00 -13.14 -12.33
C MET A 69 -8.52 -12.98 -12.55
N ARG A 70 -9.21 -12.22 -11.68
CA ARG A 70 -10.65 -11.91 -11.87
C ARG A 70 -10.91 -11.07 -13.12
N LYS A 71 -10.06 -10.09 -13.43
CA LYS A 71 -10.15 -9.31 -14.67
C LYS A 71 -9.95 -10.17 -15.91
N ALA A 72 -9.08 -11.20 -15.82
CA ALA A 72 -8.86 -12.19 -16.86
C ALA A 72 -9.97 -13.26 -16.95
N GLY A 73 -11.04 -13.16 -16.14
CA GLY A 73 -12.14 -14.14 -16.11
C GLY A 73 -11.79 -15.44 -15.39
N GLN A 74 -10.65 -15.51 -14.70
CA GLN A 74 -10.23 -16.67 -13.94
C GLN A 74 -10.68 -16.57 -12.47
N THR A 75 -11.10 -17.70 -11.90
CA THR A 75 -11.38 -17.75 -10.46
C THR A 75 -10.06 -17.92 -9.71
N PRO A 76 -9.65 -16.92 -8.88
CA PRO A 76 -8.41 -17.04 -8.12
C PRO A 76 -8.55 -18.15 -7.08
N PRO A 77 -7.51 -18.95 -6.85
CA PRO A 77 -7.49 -19.94 -5.78
C PRO A 77 -7.62 -19.27 -4.41
N ASP A 78 -8.11 -20.02 -3.44
CA ASP A 78 -8.21 -19.54 -2.06
C ASP A 78 -6.82 -19.42 -1.43
N THR A 79 -6.62 -18.38 -0.65
CA THR A 79 -5.44 -18.25 0.22
C THR A 79 -5.48 -19.30 1.32
N ALA A 80 -4.33 -19.60 1.94
CA ALA A 80 -4.26 -20.49 3.08
C ALA A 80 -5.20 -20.07 4.21
N LEU A 81 -5.33 -18.78 4.45
CA LEU A 81 -6.25 -18.20 5.44
C LEU A 81 -7.72 -18.47 5.08
N GLU A 82 -8.12 -18.24 3.82
CA GLU A 82 -9.48 -18.49 3.36
C GLU A 82 -9.83 -20.00 3.41
N GLU A 83 -8.87 -20.83 3.06
CA GLU A 83 -9.03 -22.28 3.13
C GLU A 83 -9.15 -22.78 4.58
N SER A 84 -8.35 -22.21 5.51
CA SER A 84 -8.46 -22.52 6.94
C SER A 84 -9.86 -22.21 7.48
N PHE A 85 -10.43 -21.06 7.13
CA PHE A 85 -11.79 -20.74 7.52
C PHE A 85 -12.82 -21.69 6.92
N LYS A 86 -12.68 -22.07 5.65
CA LYS A 86 -13.57 -23.03 5.01
C LYS A 86 -13.48 -24.41 5.66
N GLN A 87 -12.28 -24.86 6.01
CA GLN A 87 -12.05 -26.12 6.73
C GLN A 87 -12.69 -26.09 8.13
N ALA A 88 -12.59 -24.97 8.83
CA ALA A 88 -13.29 -24.75 10.09
C ALA A 88 -14.82 -24.58 9.92
N GLY A 89 -15.35 -24.65 8.71
CA GLY A 89 -16.77 -24.47 8.42
C GLY A 89 -17.24 -23.03 8.57
N ILE A 90 -16.32 -22.04 8.49
CA ILE A 90 -16.65 -20.61 8.57
C ILE A 90 -16.68 -20.02 7.17
N TYR A 91 -17.83 -19.51 6.78
CA TYR A 91 -18.03 -18.86 5.49
C TYR A 91 -17.97 -17.35 5.65
N VAL A 92 -16.85 -16.74 5.23
CA VAL A 92 -16.59 -15.29 5.31
C VAL A 92 -17.09 -14.51 4.10
N SER A 93 -17.46 -15.18 3.01
CA SER A 93 -17.92 -14.57 1.76
C SER A 93 -19.06 -15.36 1.13
N GLY A 94 -19.83 -14.73 0.24
CA GLY A 94 -20.93 -15.35 -0.47
C GLY A 94 -22.32 -15.00 0.06
N LYS A 95 -23.34 -15.72 -0.41
CA LYS A 95 -24.76 -15.47 -0.06
C LYS A 95 -25.08 -15.82 1.40
N TYR A 96 -24.43 -16.84 1.93
CA TYR A 96 -24.62 -17.33 3.30
C TYR A 96 -23.30 -17.15 4.05
N THR A 97 -23.18 -16.05 4.77
CA THR A 97 -22.02 -15.76 5.62
C THR A 97 -22.36 -16.03 7.06
N ASP A 98 -21.41 -16.58 7.78
CA ASP A 98 -21.53 -16.88 9.20
C ASP A 98 -21.40 -15.60 10.04
N TYR A 99 -21.79 -15.72 11.31
CA TYR A 99 -21.61 -14.67 12.32
C TYR A 99 -20.15 -14.64 12.80
N VAL A 100 -19.71 -13.47 13.23
CA VAL A 100 -18.37 -13.29 13.80
C VAL A 100 -18.18 -14.13 15.07
N SER A 101 -19.25 -14.42 15.83
CA SER A 101 -19.19 -15.30 16.99
C SER A 101 -18.54 -16.66 16.69
N LYS A 102 -18.73 -17.16 15.48
CA LYS A 102 -18.24 -18.49 15.08
C LYS A 102 -16.70 -18.58 15.06
N PHE A 103 -16.01 -17.44 14.87
CA PHE A 103 -14.55 -17.40 14.95
C PHE A 103 -14.03 -17.70 16.37
N PHE A 104 -14.84 -17.41 17.39
CA PHE A 104 -14.48 -17.56 18.79
C PHE A 104 -14.96 -18.90 19.39
N GLU A 105 -15.69 -19.70 18.61
CA GLU A 105 -16.15 -21.03 19.02
C GLU A 105 -15.05 -22.09 18.85
N ILE A 106 -14.10 -21.85 17.94
CA ILE A 106 -13.01 -22.76 17.61
C ILE A 106 -11.69 -22.05 17.93
N SER A 107 -10.88 -22.66 18.79
CA SER A 107 -9.62 -22.09 19.27
C SER A 107 -8.67 -21.63 18.13
N ASP A 108 -8.57 -22.41 17.06
CA ASP A 108 -7.67 -22.12 15.95
C ASP A 108 -8.12 -20.92 15.11
N THR A 109 -9.43 -20.71 15.01
CA THR A 109 -10.01 -19.60 14.24
C THR A 109 -9.98 -18.28 15.00
N ASP A 110 -10.02 -18.35 16.32
CA ASP A 110 -9.85 -17.18 17.20
C ASP A 110 -8.46 -16.54 16.97
N VAL A 111 -7.43 -17.34 16.93
CA VAL A 111 -6.05 -16.88 16.65
C VAL A 111 -5.93 -16.22 15.26
N LEU A 112 -6.71 -16.67 14.26
CA LEU A 112 -6.66 -16.12 12.90
C LEU A 112 -7.57 -14.90 12.68
N PHE A 113 -8.42 -14.56 13.64
CA PHE A 113 -9.34 -13.42 13.49
C PHE A 113 -8.64 -12.07 13.29
N PRO A 114 -7.54 -11.72 13.99
CA PRO A 114 -6.77 -10.51 13.70
C PRO A 114 -6.23 -10.47 12.28
N GLU A 115 -5.82 -11.62 11.73
CA GLU A 115 -5.32 -11.71 10.37
C GLU A 115 -6.44 -11.47 9.33
N PHE A 116 -7.64 -11.99 9.59
CA PHE A 116 -8.83 -11.67 8.78
C PHE A 116 -9.11 -10.16 8.75
N ILE A 117 -9.05 -9.49 9.90
CA ILE A 117 -9.21 -8.02 9.97
C ILE A 117 -8.13 -7.32 9.14
N SER A 118 -6.88 -7.71 9.33
CA SER A 118 -5.74 -7.16 8.62
C SER A 118 -5.91 -7.28 7.11
N ASP A 119 -6.31 -8.43 6.60
CA ASP A 119 -6.54 -8.64 5.15
C ASP A 119 -7.63 -7.72 4.60
N ARG A 120 -8.71 -7.51 5.36
CA ARG A 120 -9.79 -6.61 4.94
C ARG A 120 -9.36 -5.15 4.92
N VAL A 121 -8.60 -4.71 5.92
CA VAL A 121 -8.04 -3.36 5.97
C VAL A 121 -7.07 -3.15 4.80
N TYR A 122 -6.17 -4.09 4.55
CA TYR A 122 -5.24 -4.02 3.41
C TYR A 122 -5.97 -3.97 2.07
N ALA A 123 -7.03 -4.76 1.89
CA ALA A 123 -7.85 -4.73 0.69
C ALA A 123 -8.49 -3.35 0.44
N GLY A 124 -8.90 -2.66 1.50
CA GLY A 124 -9.40 -1.29 1.43
C GLY A 124 -8.31 -0.27 1.09
N LEU A 125 -7.17 -0.36 1.78
CA LEU A 125 -6.03 0.53 1.62
C LEU A 125 -5.49 0.53 0.18
N LEU A 126 -5.30 -0.65 -0.41
CA LEU A 126 -4.80 -0.79 -1.78
C LEU A 126 -5.73 -0.23 -2.86
N LYS A 127 -7.01 0.01 -2.54
CA LYS A 127 -7.95 0.62 -3.49
C LYS A 127 -7.76 2.11 -3.67
N THR A 128 -7.22 2.79 -2.65
CA THR A 128 -7.22 4.24 -2.57
C THR A 128 -5.86 4.84 -2.32
N SER A 129 -4.89 4.06 -1.85
CA SER A 129 -3.53 4.55 -1.66
C SER A 129 -2.84 4.73 -3.02
N LEU A 130 -2.44 5.95 -3.31
CA LEU A 130 -1.63 6.31 -4.47
C LEU A 130 -0.14 6.43 -4.11
N VAL A 131 0.21 6.20 -2.85
CA VAL A 131 1.59 6.41 -2.35
C VAL A 131 2.60 5.64 -3.18
N SER A 132 2.34 4.36 -3.46
CA SER A 132 3.24 3.51 -4.25
C SER A 132 3.47 3.97 -5.70
N GLU A 133 2.61 4.86 -6.23
CA GLU A 133 2.78 5.41 -7.58
C GLU A 133 3.70 6.63 -7.62
N PHE A 134 3.88 7.31 -6.47
CA PHE A 134 4.67 8.54 -6.35
C PHE A 134 5.95 8.36 -5.56
N VAL A 135 6.08 7.26 -4.80
CA VAL A 135 7.25 6.98 -3.97
C VAL A 135 8.15 5.98 -4.68
N MET A 136 9.40 6.34 -4.86
CA MET A 136 10.40 5.53 -5.55
C MET A 136 10.81 4.30 -4.74
N SER A 137 10.90 4.43 -3.41
CA SER A 137 11.28 3.33 -2.52
C SER A 137 10.60 3.46 -1.15
N GLU A 138 10.29 2.33 -0.54
CA GLU A 138 9.74 2.24 0.80
C GLU A 138 10.71 1.45 1.68
N THR A 139 11.00 1.97 2.87
CA THR A 139 11.86 1.30 3.84
C THR A 139 11.13 1.16 5.16
N ASN A 140 11.06 -0.06 5.68
CA ASN A 140 10.50 -0.32 7.00
C ASN A 140 11.52 0.04 8.07
N ILE A 141 11.10 0.87 9.03
CA ILE A 141 11.94 1.36 10.11
C ILE A 141 11.26 1.04 11.45
N ASP A 142 11.97 0.38 12.34
CA ASP A 142 11.46 -0.01 13.66
C ASP A 142 11.74 1.04 14.76
N SER A 143 12.36 2.16 14.40
CA SER A 143 12.71 3.24 15.34
C SER A 143 11.87 4.50 15.08
N LEU A 144 11.76 5.37 16.08
CA LEU A 144 11.11 6.68 15.94
C LEU A 144 11.97 7.72 15.24
N THR A 145 13.24 7.45 15.10
CA THR A 145 14.22 8.30 14.42
C THR A 145 14.96 7.48 13.38
N PHE A 146 15.17 8.05 12.23
CA PHE A 146 15.92 7.45 11.14
C PHE A 146 17.03 8.40 10.72
N GLN A 147 18.25 7.89 10.68
CA GLN A 147 19.41 8.60 10.19
C GLN A 147 19.58 8.25 8.71
N LYS A 148 19.37 9.22 7.85
CA LYS A 148 19.57 9.07 6.41
C LYS A 148 20.95 9.60 6.05
N LEU A 149 21.78 8.71 5.52
CA LEU A 149 23.02 9.11 4.86
C LEU A 149 22.68 9.42 3.39
N TYR A 150 23.10 10.57 2.91
CA TYR A 150 22.94 10.97 1.51
C TYR A 150 24.27 11.50 0.98
N LEU A 151 24.46 11.35 -0.29
CA LEU A 151 25.62 11.88 -1.00
C LEU A 151 25.25 13.28 -1.47
N GLU A 152 26.02 14.26 -1.04
CA GLU A 152 25.99 15.60 -1.60
C GLU A 152 27.04 15.70 -2.70
N ASP A 153 26.59 16.00 -3.89
CA ASP A 153 27.45 16.29 -5.02
C ASP A 153 26.84 17.43 -5.85
N ASP A 154 27.67 18.30 -6.33
CA ASP A 154 27.25 19.37 -7.23
C ASP A 154 27.18 18.89 -8.67
N GLU A 155 26.23 19.45 -9.46
CA GLU A 155 26.09 19.11 -10.87
C GLU A 155 27.37 19.43 -11.65
N GLU A 156 28.12 20.48 -11.26
CA GLU A 156 29.38 20.87 -11.85
C GLU A 156 30.47 19.81 -11.64
N ASP A 157 30.46 19.11 -10.52
CA ASP A 157 31.43 18.07 -10.20
C ASP A 157 31.24 16.78 -10.99
N ARG A 158 30.06 16.60 -11.60
CA ARG A 158 29.73 15.46 -12.46
C ARG A 158 29.99 15.70 -13.95
N GLN A 159 30.20 16.97 -14.35
CA GLN A 159 30.43 17.30 -15.73
C GLN A 159 31.87 17.00 -16.15
N LEU A 160 32.01 16.39 -17.32
CA LEU A 160 33.34 16.22 -17.93
C LEU A 160 33.86 17.58 -18.38
N ARG A 161 35.05 17.96 -17.90
CA ARG A 161 35.75 19.15 -18.33
C ARG A 161 36.83 18.80 -19.31
N ASP A 162 37.06 19.65 -20.32
CA ASP A 162 38.19 19.54 -21.22
C ASP A 162 39.48 19.92 -20.49
N VAL A 163 40.44 19.04 -20.48
CA VAL A 163 41.68 19.20 -19.71
C VAL A 163 42.87 19.21 -20.67
N GLY A 164 43.68 20.22 -20.57
CA GLY A 164 44.88 20.37 -21.40
C GLY A 164 45.92 19.29 -21.09
N LYS A 165 46.88 19.10 -22.03
CA LYS A 165 47.87 18.00 -22.03
C LYS A 165 48.75 17.87 -20.77
N MET A 166 48.81 18.88 -19.90
CA MET A 166 49.59 18.93 -18.65
C MET A 166 48.84 19.57 -17.49
N GLU A 167 47.54 19.61 -17.56
CA GLU A 167 46.71 20.12 -16.46
C GLU A 167 46.28 18.97 -15.55
N ASP A 168 46.12 19.26 -14.29
CA ASP A 168 45.59 18.30 -13.32
C ASP A 168 44.12 18.02 -13.61
N LEU A 169 43.73 16.77 -13.48
CA LEU A 169 42.32 16.37 -13.61
C LEU A 169 41.47 17.01 -12.48
N PRO A 170 40.27 17.52 -12.79
CA PRO A 170 39.38 18.05 -11.80
C PRO A 170 39.01 16.95 -10.80
N GLU A 171 39.11 17.27 -9.49
CA GLU A 171 38.79 16.35 -8.42
C GLU A 171 37.29 16.45 -8.11
N THR A 172 36.58 15.33 -8.19
CA THR A 172 35.20 15.23 -7.72
C THR A 172 35.19 14.88 -6.25
N ARG A 173 34.65 15.75 -5.42
CA ARG A 173 34.52 15.53 -3.98
C ARG A 173 33.13 15.02 -3.67
N ILE A 174 33.03 13.87 -3.04
CA ILE A 174 31.78 13.30 -2.56
C ILE A 174 31.70 13.58 -1.05
N GLU A 175 30.73 14.37 -0.64
CA GLU A 175 30.45 14.62 0.77
C GLU A 175 29.29 13.75 1.23
N VAL A 176 29.42 13.19 2.43
CA VAL A 176 28.36 12.38 3.05
C VAL A 176 27.63 13.27 4.04
N GLY A 177 26.43 13.66 3.69
CA GLY A 177 25.54 14.38 4.59
C GLY A 177 24.82 13.42 5.53
N ASP A 178 24.56 13.88 6.74
CA ASP A 178 23.85 13.16 7.81
C ASP A 178 22.59 13.94 8.20
N GLN A 179 21.44 13.30 8.05
CA GLN A 179 20.16 13.90 8.38
C GLN A 179 19.35 13.00 9.31
N ILE A 180 18.94 13.54 10.45
CA ILE A 180 18.07 12.86 11.39
C ILE A 180 16.61 13.19 11.07
N ILE A 181 15.88 12.18 10.63
CA ILE A 181 14.45 12.27 10.33
C ILE A 181 13.67 11.74 11.53
N ARG A 182 12.76 12.55 12.05
CA ARG A 182 11.81 12.15 13.10
C ARG A 182 10.53 11.64 12.47
N LEU A 183 10.12 10.43 12.83
CA LEU A 183 8.92 9.81 12.32
C LEU A 183 7.71 10.17 13.19
N ASN A 184 6.64 10.62 12.55
CA ASN A 184 5.36 10.86 13.20
C ASN A 184 4.52 9.59 13.16
N ARG A 185 3.91 9.27 14.30
CA ARG A 185 3.03 8.10 14.43
C ARG A 185 1.58 8.51 14.20
N TYR A 186 0.94 7.85 13.24
CA TYR A 186 -0.48 8.01 12.95
C TYR A 186 -1.20 6.69 13.25
N GLY A 187 -2.40 6.77 13.78
CA GLY A 187 -3.18 5.58 14.08
C GLY A 187 -4.64 5.91 14.37
N ARG A 188 -5.50 4.93 14.18
CA ARG A 188 -6.91 5.00 14.53
C ARG A 188 -7.27 3.84 15.45
N TYR A 189 -8.06 4.12 16.44
CA TYR A 189 -8.61 3.14 17.35
C TYR A 189 -10.07 2.87 16.99
N VAL A 190 -10.42 1.61 16.74
CA VAL A 190 -11.80 1.17 16.53
C VAL A 190 -12.26 0.40 17.75
N LYS A 191 -13.30 0.88 18.39
CA LYS A 191 -13.91 0.24 19.57
C LYS A 191 -15.31 -0.25 19.21
N MET A 192 -15.60 -1.49 19.50
CA MET A 192 -16.91 -2.10 19.32
C MET A 192 -17.25 -2.96 20.54
N PRO A 193 -18.46 -2.89 21.09
CA PRO A 193 -18.90 -3.82 22.14
C PRO A 193 -18.82 -5.27 21.63
N MET A 194 -18.40 -6.18 22.50
CA MET A 194 -18.26 -7.60 22.13
C MET A 194 -19.59 -8.25 21.74
N GLU A 195 -20.67 -7.80 22.36
CA GLU A 195 -22.02 -8.27 22.06
C GLU A 195 -22.42 -7.93 20.62
N ASP A 196 -22.22 -6.68 20.20
CA ASP A 196 -22.52 -6.25 18.83
C ASP A 196 -21.63 -6.98 17.82
N LEU A 197 -20.36 -7.21 18.17
CA LEU A 197 -19.42 -7.92 17.32
C LEU A 197 -19.88 -9.37 17.05
N LYS A 198 -20.35 -10.08 18.08
CA LYS A 198 -20.81 -11.47 17.97
C LYS A 198 -22.01 -11.64 17.05
N TYR A 199 -22.93 -10.69 17.04
CA TYR A 199 -24.14 -10.76 16.22
C TYR A 199 -23.95 -10.20 14.79
N GLN A 200 -22.78 -9.65 14.48
CA GLN A 200 -22.47 -9.19 13.15
C GLN A 200 -22.13 -10.37 12.21
N ARG A 201 -22.58 -10.28 10.97
CA ARG A 201 -22.14 -11.21 9.92
C ARG A 201 -20.73 -10.89 9.49
N ALA A 202 -19.90 -11.92 9.26
CA ALA A 202 -18.50 -11.76 8.89
C ALA A 202 -18.29 -10.90 7.62
N ASN A 203 -19.17 -10.99 6.64
CA ASN A 203 -19.09 -10.17 5.42
C ASN A 203 -19.38 -8.69 5.68
N VAL A 204 -20.33 -8.37 6.57
CA VAL A 204 -20.69 -6.99 6.91
C VAL A 204 -19.56 -6.35 7.70
N PHE A 205 -19.05 -7.09 8.69
CA PHE A 205 -17.88 -6.68 9.46
C PHE A 205 -16.64 -6.50 8.57
N GLY A 206 -16.38 -7.45 7.66
CA GLY A 206 -15.28 -7.35 6.69
C GLY A 206 -15.39 -6.12 5.78
N LYS A 207 -16.61 -5.76 5.30
CA LYS A 207 -16.83 -4.53 4.53
C LYS A 207 -16.62 -3.26 5.35
N PHE A 208 -16.97 -3.28 6.64
CA PHE A 208 -16.67 -2.17 7.52
C PHE A 208 -15.16 -1.97 7.67
N MET A 209 -14.39 -3.03 7.91
CA MET A 209 -12.94 -2.98 7.98
C MET A 209 -12.30 -2.54 6.66
N GLU A 210 -12.85 -2.97 5.52
CA GLU A 210 -12.41 -2.51 4.20
C GLU A 210 -12.63 -0.99 4.01
N ARG A 211 -13.74 -0.43 4.50
CA ARG A 211 -13.96 1.03 4.48
C ARG A 211 -12.98 1.78 5.37
N VAL A 212 -12.64 1.22 6.54
CA VAL A 212 -11.58 1.78 7.39
C VAL A 212 -10.25 1.81 6.64
N GLY A 213 -9.89 0.71 5.95
CA GLY A 213 -8.71 0.65 5.11
C GLY A 213 -8.72 1.68 3.98
N THR A 214 -9.87 1.84 3.31
CA THR A 214 -10.07 2.86 2.26
C THR A 214 -9.80 4.27 2.79
N GLN A 215 -10.30 4.59 3.98
CA GLN A 215 -10.04 5.89 4.61
C GLN A 215 -8.57 6.08 4.95
N ILE A 216 -7.91 5.04 5.47
CA ILE A 216 -6.46 5.08 5.74
C ILE A 216 -5.68 5.38 4.46
N GLY A 217 -6.03 4.75 3.34
CA GLY A 217 -5.38 4.99 2.05
C GLY A 217 -5.55 6.43 1.54
N ILE A 218 -6.73 7.03 1.73
CA ILE A 218 -6.99 8.44 1.43
C ILE A 218 -6.14 9.34 2.32
N ASP A 219 -6.18 9.11 3.64
CA ASP A 219 -5.44 9.91 4.63
C ASP A 219 -3.92 9.83 4.38
N GLN A 220 -3.39 8.66 4.00
CA GLN A 220 -1.98 8.51 3.62
C GLN A 220 -1.62 9.31 2.35
N THR A 221 -2.48 9.26 1.34
CA THR A 221 -2.29 10.01 0.10
C THR A 221 -2.31 11.51 0.36
N ASP A 222 -3.29 11.99 1.13
CA ASP A 222 -3.40 13.41 1.50
C ASP A 222 -2.19 13.87 2.33
N LEU A 223 -1.72 13.04 3.26
CA LEU A 223 -0.54 13.32 4.08
C LEU A 223 0.72 13.40 3.20
N MET A 224 0.88 12.48 2.25
CA MET A 224 2.00 12.48 1.31
C MET A 224 2.04 13.81 0.53
N PHE A 225 0.92 14.22 -0.09
CA PHE A 225 0.86 15.48 -0.82
C PHE A 225 1.07 16.70 0.08
N TYR A 226 0.51 16.67 1.29
CA TYR A 226 0.76 17.74 2.26
C TYR A 226 2.26 17.89 2.56
N ARG A 227 2.98 16.77 2.73
CA ARG A 227 4.42 16.76 3.00
C ARG A 227 5.24 17.20 1.79
N LEU A 228 4.86 16.79 0.59
CA LEU A 228 5.50 17.25 -0.65
C LEU A 228 5.39 18.77 -0.83
N ILE A 229 4.23 19.35 -0.48
CA ILE A 229 3.98 20.79 -0.68
C ILE A 229 4.60 21.62 0.45
N ASN A 230 4.48 21.19 1.71
CA ASN A 230 4.83 21.99 2.89
C ASN A 230 6.13 21.54 3.57
N GLY A 231 6.75 20.48 3.10
CA GLY A 231 7.83 19.81 3.83
C GLY A 231 7.32 18.94 4.98
N ASP A 232 8.19 18.17 5.56
CA ASP A 232 7.88 17.24 6.65
C ASP A 232 8.19 17.81 8.05
N GLY A 233 8.76 19.03 8.10
CA GLY A 233 9.16 19.72 9.33
C GLY A 233 10.50 19.25 9.89
N ASN A 234 11.23 18.37 9.22
CA ASN A 234 12.59 18.01 9.57
C ASN A 234 13.59 18.98 8.96
N THR A 235 14.77 19.10 9.58
CA THR A 235 15.86 19.96 9.07
C THR A 235 16.35 19.40 7.73
N GLY A 236 16.57 20.29 6.76
CA GLY A 236 17.07 19.89 5.43
C GLY A 236 16.00 19.46 4.43
N THR A 237 14.72 19.41 4.81
CA THR A 237 13.64 19.20 3.84
C THR A 237 13.17 20.53 3.26
N THR A 238 13.24 20.63 1.94
CA THR A 238 12.74 21.79 1.20
C THR A 238 11.29 21.55 0.80
N PRO A 239 10.36 22.47 1.08
CA PRO A 239 9.01 22.40 0.51
C PRO A 239 9.08 22.36 -1.03
N GLY A 240 8.10 21.73 -1.65
CA GLY A 240 8.01 21.73 -3.11
C GLY A 240 8.07 23.15 -3.67
N THR A 241 8.86 23.35 -4.71
CA THR A 241 9.01 24.66 -5.36
C THR A 241 7.68 25.08 -5.97
N THR A 242 7.21 26.28 -5.58
CA THR A 242 6.05 26.88 -6.23
C THR A 242 6.48 27.49 -7.56
N VAL A 243 5.94 26.99 -8.65
CA VAL A 243 6.15 27.54 -9.98
C VAL A 243 5.10 28.62 -10.22
N THR A 244 5.55 29.83 -10.57
CA THR A 244 4.65 30.93 -10.92
C THR A 244 4.21 30.77 -12.36
N ALA A 245 2.90 30.81 -12.62
CA ALA A 245 2.37 30.85 -13.98
C ALA A 245 2.85 32.13 -14.68
N ALA A 246 3.53 31.98 -15.79
CA ALA A 246 4.10 33.12 -16.53
C ALA A 246 3.11 33.69 -17.55
N ALA A 247 2.25 32.85 -18.12
CA ALA A 247 1.32 33.22 -19.18
C ALA A 247 -0.08 33.56 -18.68
N SER A 248 -0.44 33.15 -17.47
CA SER A 248 -1.75 33.39 -16.86
C SER A 248 -1.62 34.15 -15.53
N GLY A 249 -2.71 34.80 -15.13
CA GLY A 249 -2.74 35.54 -13.85
C GLY A 249 -2.56 34.63 -12.64
N ALA A 250 -2.28 35.22 -11.48
CA ALA A 250 -2.07 34.50 -10.23
C ALA A 250 -3.23 33.52 -9.90
N GLY A 251 -2.95 32.27 -9.71
CA GLY A 251 -3.93 31.23 -9.40
C GLY A 251 -4.62 30.60 -10.62
N GLU A 252 -4.20 30.98 -11.83
CA GLU A 252 -4.69 30.43 -13.09
C GLU A 252 -3.59 29.59 -13.77
N LEU A 253 -3.95 28.48 -14.34
CA LEU A 253 -3.07 27.61 -15.12
C LEU A 253 -3.55 27.58 -16.56
N SER A 254 -2.70 27.99 -17.50
CA SER A 254 -2.96 27.87 -18.92
C SER A 254 -2.28 26.64 -19.51
N LEU A 255 -2.69 26.23 -20.73
CA LEU A 255 -2.01 25.16 -21.45
C LEU A 255 -0.54 25.53 -21.72
N THR A 256 -0.28 26.79 -22.06
CA THR A 256 1.07 27.30 -22.30
C THR A 256 1.96 27.15 -21.08
N ASP A 257 1.44 27.46 -19.87
CA ASP A 257 2.17 27.27 -18.62
C ASP A 257 2.49 25.79 -18.39
N ALA A 258 1.51 24.90 -18.58
CA ALA A 258 1.71 23.47 -18.40
C ALA A 258 2.76 22.90 -19.37
N ILE A 259 2.74 23.33 -20.63
CA ILE A 259 3.74 22.94 -21.63
C ILE A 259 5.11 23.52 -21.26
N SER A 260 5.18 24.78 -20.86
CA SER A 260 6.43 25.43 -20.45
C SER A 260 7.08 24.72 -19.26
N TRP A 261 6.28 24.29 -18.29
CA TRP A 261 6.78 23.51 -17.15
C TRP A 261 7.27 22.13 -17.57
N ALA A 262 6.52 21.46 -18.45
CA ALA A 262 6.91 20.13 -18.91
C ALA A 262 8.24 20.15 -19.69
N LEU A 263 8.45 21.18 -20.52
CA LEU A 263 9.65 21.37 -21.30
C LEU A 263 10.80 22.04 -20.54
N GLY A 264 10.49 22.79 -19.49
CA GLY A 264 11.46 23.51 -18.66
C GLY A 264 12.12 22.66 -17.57
N LEU A 265 11.79 21.38 -17.45
CA LEU A 265 12.45 20.49 -16.50
C LEU A 265 13.89 20.24 -16.93
N PRO A 266 14.87 20.33 -16.01
CA PRO A 266 16.26 20.01 -16.34
C PRO A 266 16.40 18.53 -16.69
N THR A 267 17.27 18.23 -17.64
CA THR A 267 17.60 16.82 -17.97
C THR A 267 18.29 16.16 -16.76
N PRO A 268 17.99 14.90 -16.41
CA PRO A 268 17.21 13.90 -17.16
C PRO A 268 15.71 13.83 -16.79
N TYR A 269 15.16 14.83 -16.13
CA TYR A 269 13.79 14.78 -15.62
C TYR A 269 12.76 14.99 -16.75
N MET A 270 11.71 14.17 -16.74
CA MET A 270 10.58 14.26 -17.64
C MET A 270 9.29 14.25 -16.83
N MET A 271 8.33 15.06 -17.23
CA MET A 271 7.02 15.08 -16.60
C MET A 271 6.19 13.89 -17.11
N ASP A 272 5.82 12.98 -16.21
CA ASP A 272 5.02 11.80 -16.51
C ASP A 272 3.60 11.88 -15.93
N LYS A 273 3.38 12.68 -14.88
CA LYS A 273 2.09 12.76 -14.19
C LYS A 273 1.75 14.18 -13.74
N PHE A 274 0.49 14.53 -13.91
CA PHE A 274 -0.13 15.72 -13.33
C PHE A 274 -1.12 15.32 -12.24
N VAL A 275 -1.05 15.98 -11.08
CA VAL A 275 -1.97 15.77 -9.97
C VAL A 275 -2.78 17.02 -9.70
N PHE A 276 -4.09 16.90 -9.76
CA PHE A 276 -5.01 18.01 -9.53
C PHE A 276 -6.01 17.69 -8.42
N ARG A 277 -6.37 18.70 -7.64
CA ARG A 277 -7.56 18.61 -6.79
C ARG A 277 -8.80 18.51 -7.68
N LYS A 278 -9.74 17.61 -7.32
CA LYS A 278 -10.99 17.40 -8.05
C LYS A 278 -11.71 18.72 -8.41
N ALA A 279 -11.74 19.69 -7.50
CA ALA A 279 -12.35 21.00 -7.74
C ALA A 279 -11.67 21.83 -8.85
N ASN A 280 -10.38 21.62 -9.10
CA ASN A 280 -9.60 22.36 -10.07
C ASN A 280 -9.59 21.68 -11.45
N VAL A 281 -9.81 20.37 -11.49
CA VAL A 281 -9.82 19.58 -12.74
C VAL A 281 -10.85 20.15 -13.73
N VAL A 282 -12.07 20.40 -13.29
CA VAL A 282 -13.14 20.92 -14.15
C VAL A 282 -12.80 22.31 -14.70
N LYS A 283 -12.25 23.19 -13.85
CA LYS A 283 -11.84 24.53 -14.26
C LYS A 283 -10.73 24.50 -15.30
N TRP A 284 -9.76 23.60 -15.12
CA TRP A 284 -8.61 23.48 -16.00
C TRP A 284 -8.99 22.88 -17.37
N PHE A 285 -9.75 21.79 -17.38
CA PHE A 285 -10.22 21.18 -18.62
C PHE A 285 -11.19 22.10 -19.38
N GLY A 286 -12.05 22.86 -18.69
CA GLY A 286 -12.90 23.86 -19.31
C GLY A 286 -12.10 24.94 -20.07
N ARG A 287 -11.03 25.43 -19.46
CA ARG A 287 -10.15 26.45 -20.09
C ARG A 287 -9.31 25.90 -21.25
N LEU A 288 -8.84 24.65 -21.17
CA LEU A 288 -8.19 23.97 -22.30
C LEU A 288 -9.11 23.89 -23.51
N TYR A 289 -10.41 23.66 -23.30
CA TYR A 289 -11.39 23.59 -24.37
C TYR A 289 -11.71 24.96 -24.98
N ASP A 290 -11.83 25.99 -24.11
CA ASP A 290 -12.08 27.35 -24.57
C ASP A 290 -10.91 27.96 -25.36
N ALA A 291 -9.68 27.64 -24.97
CA ALA A 291 -8.47 28.09 -25.68
C ALA A 291 -8.33 27.52 -27.10
N THR A 292 -8.88 26.32 -27.33
CA THR A 292 -8.88 25.68 -28.66
C THR A 292 -9.99 26.19 -29.57
N THR A 293 -11.04 26.81 -29.03
CA THR A 293 -12.19 27.28 -29.81
C THR A 293 -12.06 28.73 -30.26
N THR A 294 -11.10 29.50 -29.72
CA THR A 294 -10.95 30.95 -30.04
C THR A 294 -9.89 31.24 -31.11
N SER A 295 -9.27 30.22 -31.70
CA SER A 295 -8.26 30.39 -32.75
C SER A 295 -8.64 29.68 -34.06
N ILE A 296 -9.82 30.01 -34.59
CA ILE A 296 -10.15 29.79 -36.03
C ILE A 296 -10.67 31.09 -36.60
#